data_72e12341c3731b3bd4c9959d1b3921e0
#
_entry.id   72e12341c3731b3bd4c9959d1b3921e0
#
_cell.length_a   1.000
_cell.length_b   1.000
_cell.length_c   1.000
_cell.angle_alpha   90.00
_cell.angle_beta   90.00
_cell.angle_gamma   90.00
#
_symmetry.space_group_name_H-M   'P 1'
#
loop_
_entity.id
_entity.type
_entity.pdbx_description
1 polymer ?
#
loop_
_entity_poly.entity_id
_entity_poly.type
_entity_poly.pdbx_seq_one_letter_code
_entity_poly.pdbx_strand_id
1 'polypeptide(L)'
;MPGEVSNAAGRTTWFALVVLAGSCLFVAPPVDAYEARVEASLDAQHYSLASPFGSPYLFRRRYTSTLGLDLDELQGGKERRGPRLWFRSRLRMDADFGQDGAERDPNSGRYVPGLEQAPLDLMYGYLEGRDFAGGLLGFRLGRQYSVDALGYWSFDGAEVELTLPVYVALSGFAGFEERPGLPSLSSGRFAGEGVWRGNRDGLELDQYPGFLDESALAPAFGAAIELVRLSGFHSKLSYRKVENHSAVLVSPFFNEAGGLRLYRGARTSSERVGYSASVDLPTLGAATGHAVYDLFNQLVSDAAFDLDLYASSSLNLGASVDYYYPTFDGDSIFNWFTHRGMTTAEGRISYVPRRGPFDLALSSGLRWFDDQSRDVLANASGRYRFGPGSVALDLEAETGEIGHRVGGGVTTRRVFEGGRYDTLVSASAYDWDDALRPSRSATSFTYVLGAGLRPGPEFLSRGRLGFEWEQTMNRLVGQRFRMLVTLDLTVLK
;
A
#
# COMPACT_ATOMS: atom_id res chain seq x y z
N MET A 1 -14.23 5.52 47.47
CA MET A 1 -14.89 4.64 46.50
C MET A 1 -15.56 5.48 45.46
N PRO A 2 -15.11 5.57 44.24
CA PRO A 2 -15.90 6.00 43.10
C PRO A 2 -16.10 4.82 42.14
N GLY A 3 -17.33 4.74 41.62
CA GLY A 3 -17.92 3.62 40.94
C GLY A 3 -17.28 3.27 39.61
N GLU A 4 -17.25 1.99 39.35
CA GLU A 4 -17.01 1.37 38.04
C GLU A 4 -18.11 1.81 37.05
N VAL A 5 -17.75 2.67 36.11
CA VAL A 5 -18.59 2.94 34.94
C VAL A 5 -18.30 1.83 33.90
N SER A 6 -19.31 1.03 33.69
CA SER A 6 -19.41 -0.14 32.86
C SER A 6 -18.97 0.12 31.42
N ASN A 7 -17.89 -0.53 30.99
CA ASN A 7 -17.41 -0.65 29.62
C ASN A 7 -18.22 -1.64 28.75
N ALA A 8 -19.50 -1.82 29.05
CA ALA A 8 -20.38 -2.75 28.33
C ALA A 8 -20.87 -2.21 26.96
N ALA A 9 -20.89 -0.89 26.78
CA ALA A 9 -21.41 -0.28 25.57
C ALA A 9 -20.55 -0.52 24.30
N GLY A 10 -19.26 -0.71 24.44
CA GLY A 10 -18.36 -0.93 23.28
C GLY A 10 -18.46 -2.32 22.64
N ARG A 11 -18.83 -3.34 23.42
CA ARG A 11 -18.89 -4.74 22.91
C ARG A 11 -20.14 -5.04 22.08
N THR A 12 -21.22 -4.33 22.32
CA THR A 12 -22.51 -4.54 21.64
C THR A 12 -22.55 -3.89 20.27
N THR A 13 -21.81 -2.80 20.06
CA THR A 13 -21.75 -2.08 18.77
C THR A 13 -21.04 -2.85 17.66
N TRP A 14 -20.04 -3.66 17.99
CA TRP A 14 -19.28 -4.44 17.02
C TRP A 14 -20.10 -5.59 16.38
N PHE A 15 -20.86 -6.30 17.20
CA PHE A 15 -21.76 -7.36 16.71
C PHE A 15 -22.91 -6.77 15.89
N ALA A 16 -23.40 -5.59 16.27
CA ALA A 16 -24.48 -4.91 15.56
C ALA A 16 -24.09 -4.44 14.16
N LEU A 17 -22.85 -3.97 13.94
CA LEU A 17 -22.40 -3.50 12.63
C LEU A 17 -22.18 -4.66 11.63
N VAL A 18 -21.63 -5.77 12.07
CA VAL A 18 -21.48 -6.97 11.23
C VAL A 18 -22.84 -7.59 10.92
N VAL A 19 -23.76 -7.56 11.88
CA VAL A 19 -25.14 -8.03 11.69
C VAL A 19 -25.95 -7.06 10.83
N LEU A 20 -25.76 -5.73 10.95
CA LEU A 20 -26.42 -4.74 10.11
C LEU A 20 -25.94 -4.80 8.65
N ALA A 21 -24.64 -4.93 8.41
CA ALA A 21 -24.11 -5.12 7.07
C ALA A 21 -24.62 -6.42 6.42
N GLY A 22 -24.71 -7.51 7.20
CA GLY A 22 -25.36 -8.75 6.77
C GLY A 22 -26.86 -8.59 6.51
N SER A 23 -27.57 -7.80 7.34
CA SER A 23 -29.03 -7.63 7.22
C SER A 23 -29.42 -6.74 6.03
N CYS A 24 -28.64 -5.74 5.68
CA CYS A 24 -28.89 -4.90 4.50
C CYS A 24 -28.78 -5.68 3.17
N LEU A 25 -28.00 -6.75 3.14
CA LEU A 25 -27.86 -7.62 1.97
C LEU A 25 -29.08 -8.53 1.72
N PHE A 26 -29.89 -8.78 2.76
CA PHE A 26 -31.04 -9.69 2.65
C PHE A 26 -32.37 -9.02 2.31
N VAL A 27 -32.47 -7.69 2.32
CA VAL A 27 -33.74 -6.96 2.15
C VAL A 27 -33.89 -6.32 0.76
N ALA A 28 -32.89 -6.43 -0.12
CA ALA A 28 -33.06 -5.91 -1.48
C ALA A 28 -34.03 -6.73 -2.31
N PRO A 29 -35.02 -6.09 -2.98
CA PRO A 29 -35.91 -6.80 -3.88
C PRO A 29 -35.12 -7.45 -5.03
N PRO A 30 -35.62 -8.55 -5.60
CA PRO A 30 -34.92 -9.20 -6.71
C PRO A 30 -34.90 -8.27 -7.93
N VAL A 31 -33.79 -7.60 -8.14
CA VAL A 31 -33.47 -6.93 -9.40
C VAL A 31 -32.49 -7.84 -10.10
N ASP A 32 -32.89 -8.46 -11.19
CA ASP A 32 -32.11 -9.46 -11.95
C ASP A 32 -30.89 -8.89 -12.69
N ALA A 33 -30.19 -7.90 -12.12
CA ALA A 33 -29.36 -7.08 -12.95
C ALA A 33 -27.97 -6.68 -12.44
N TYR A 34 -27.59 -6.93 -11.18
CA TYR A 34 -26.26 -6.54 -10.71
C TYR A 34 -25.58 -7.68 -9.93
N GLU A 35 -24.26 -7.71 -10.00
CA GLU A 35 -23.41 -8.57 -9.17
C GLU A 35 -22.91 -7.77 -7.97
N ALA A 36 -23.13 -8.27 -6.76
CA ALA A 36 -22.65 -7.65 -5.53
C ALA A 36 -21.58 -8.53 -4.89
N ARG A 37 -20.43 -7.93 -4.59
CA ARG A 37 -19.34 -8.55 -3.85
C ARG A 37 -19.07 -7.80 -2.57
N VAL A 38 -19.02 -8.52 -1.47
CA VAL A 38 -18.64 -7.98 -0.15
C VAL A 38 -17.37 -8.64 0.32
N GLU A 39 -16.43 -7.83 0.74
CA GLU A 39 -15.18 -8.28 1.35
C GLU A 39 -15.08 -7.72 2.75
N ALA A 40 -14.70 -8.56 3.70
CA ALA A 40 -14.41 -8.12 5.06
C ALA A 40 -13.08 -8.71 5.52
N SER A 41 -12.27 -7.91 6.20
CA SER A 41 -11.05 -8.40 6.84
C SER A 41 -10.90 -7.84 8.24
N LEU A 42 -10.24 -8.59 9.10
CA LEU A 42 -9.82 -8.18 10.43
C LEU A 42 -8.35 -8.52 10.59
N ASP A 43 -7.53 -7.52 10.87
CA ASP A 43 -6.11 -7.64 11.24
C ASP A 43 -5.96 -7.26 12.71
N ALA A 44 -5.42 -8.13 13.51
CA ALA A 44 -5.11 -7.89 14.90
C ALA A 44 -3.61 -8.02 15.13
N GLN A 45 -2.98 -6.98 15.62
CA GLN A 45 -1.55 -6.94 15.88
C GLN A 45 -1.29 -6.66 17.35
N HIS A 46 -0.38 -7.42 17.93
CA HIS A 46 0.16 -7.19 19.26
C HIS A 46 1.68 -7.22 19.21
N TYR A 47 2.32 -6.13 19.58
CA TYR A 47 3.77 -6.06 19.69
C TYR A 47 4.23 -5.01 20.68
N SER A 48 5.46 -5.18 21.15
CA SER A 48 6.16 -4.17 21.93
C SER A 48 7.41 -3.74 21.17
N LEU A 49 7.71 -2.46 21.22
CA LEU A 49 8.99 -1.92 20.76
C LEU A 49 9.89 -1.68 21.98
N ALA A 50 11.09 -2.19 21.92
CA ALA A 50 12.11 -1.91 22.92
C ALA A 50 12.90 -0.67 22.54
N SER A 51 13.26 0.16 23.52
CA SER A 51 14.22 1.24 23.32
C SER A 51 15.60 0.66 22.98
N PRO A 52 16.52 1.46 22.42
CA PRO A 52 17.91 1.04 22.24
C PRO A 52 18.59 0.57 23.52
N PHE A 53 18.05 0.96 24.68
CA PHE A 53 18.55 0.60 26.00
C PHE A 53 17.85 -0.64 26.60
N GLY A 54 16.99 -1.31 25.82
CA GLY A 54 16.35 -2.58 26.21
C GLY A 54 15.06 -2.45 27.01
N SER A 55 14.65 -1.25 27.42
CA SER A 55 13.35 -1.04 28.07
C SER A 55 12.23 -0.99 27.04
N PRO A 56 11.08 -1.62 27.26
CA PRO A 56 9.92 -1.45 26.41
C PRO A 56 9.42 -0.01 26.52
N TYR A 57 9.22 0.67 25.40
CA TYR A 57 8.71 2.04 25.40
C TYR A 57 7.37 2.19 24.68
N LEU A 58 6.98 1.21 23.86
CA LEU A 58 5.71 1.25 23.14
C LEU A 58 5.08 -0.14 23.10
N PHE A 59 3.85 -0.24 23.58
CA PHE A 59 3.00 -1.42 23.44
C PHE A 59 1.87 -1.11 22.47
N ARG A 60 1.69 -1.94 21.44
CA ARG A 60 0.63 -1.80 20.48
C ARG A 60 -0.31 -3.01 20.54
N ARG A 61 -1.61 -2.73 20.56
CA ARG A 61 -2.70 -3.69 20.41
C ARG A 61 -3.67 -3.15 19.38
N ARG A 62 -3.23 -3.18 18.14
CA ARG A 62 -3.95 -2.59 17.03
C ARG A 62 -4.88 -3.60 16.40
N TYR A 63 -6.11 -3.17 16.16
CA TYR A 63 -7.11 -3.90 15.39
C TYR A 63 -7.51 -3.03 14.21
N THR A 64 -7.37 -3.59 13.02
CA THR A 64 -7.81 -2.95 11.77
C THR A 64 -8.87 -3.82 11.15
N SER A 65 -10.04 -3.27 10.92
CA SER A 65 -11.12 -3.94 10.18
C SER A 65 -11.36 -3.22 8.86
N THR A 66 -11.52 -3.97 7.77
CA THR A 66 -11.94 -3.39 6.49
C THR A 66 -13.23 -4.04 6.01
N LEU A 67 -14.07 -3.24 5.36
CA LEU A 67 -15.28 -3.69 4.70
C LEU A 67 -15.32 -3.11 3.29
N GLY A 68 -15.30 -3.98 2.29
CA GLY A 68 -15.41 -3.62 0.87
C GLY A 68 -16.78 -3.97 0.33
N LEU A 69 -17.28 -3.13 -0.57
CA LEU A 69 -18.50 -3.37 -1.35
C LEU A 69 -18.22 -3.01 -2.80
N ASP A 70 -18.36 -3.98 -3.67
CA ASP A 70 -18.33 -3.81 -5.12
C ASP A 70 -19.70 -4.18 -5.68
N LEU A 71 -20.25 -3.28 -6.49
CA LEU A 71 -21.49 -3.48 -7.23
C LEU A 71 -21.18 -3.35 -8.71
N ASP A 72 -21.34 -4.43 -9.43
CA ASP A 72 -21.07 -4.47 -10.86
C ASP A 72 -22.39 -4.40 -11.66
N GLU A 73 -22.33 -3.77 -12.83
CA GLU A 73 -23.45 -3.65 -13.79
C GLU A 73 -24.70 -2.98 -13.22
N LEU A 74 -24.54 -1.86 -12.53
CA LEU A 74 -25.63 -1.10 -11.89
C LEU A 74 -26.74 -0.64 -12.87
N GLN A 75 -26.42 -0.50 -14.16
CA GLN A 75 -27.39 -0.11 -15.19
C GLN A 75 -28.44 -1.19 -15.50
N GLY A 76 -28.21 -2.43 -15.04
CA GLY A 76 -29.05 -3.57 -15.39
C GLY A 76 -28.98 -3.97 -16.85
N GLY A 77 -28.87 -5.24 -17.10
CA GLY A 77 -28.90 -5.80 -18.45
C GLY A 77 -27.72 -6.70 -18.75
N LYS A 78 -28.02 -7.87 -19.31
CA LYS A 78 -27.01 -8.86 -19.75
C LYS A 78 -26.36 -8.51 -21.08
N GLU A 79 -26.63 -7.35 -21.63
CA GLU A 79 -26.05 -6.93 -22.91
C GLU A 79 -24.57 -6.56 -22.71
N ARG A 80 -23.69 -7.38 -23.29
CA ARG A 80 -22.23 -7.16 -23.29
C ARG A 80 -21.78 -5.92 -24.07
N ARG A 81 -22.69 -5.22 -24.72
CA ARG A 81 -22.41 -4.03 -25.54
C ARG A 81 -23.26 -2.87 -25.05
N GLY A 82 -22.60 -1.85 -24.51
CA GLY A 82 -23.28 -0.64 -24.02
C GLY A 82 -22.58 -0.04 -22.81
N PRO A 83 -23.09 1.10 -22.31
CA PRO A 83 -22.56 1.74 -21.12
C PRO A 83 -22.61 0.83 -19.91
N ARG A 84 -21.57 0.80 -19.12
CA ARG A 84 -21.47 0.00 -17.90
C ARG A 84 -21.14 0.89 -16.72
N LEU A 85 -21.80 0.62 -15.60
CA LEU A 85 -21.62 1.35 -14.34
C LEU A 85 -21.25 0.39 -13.22
N TRP A 86 -20.25 0.77 -12.45
CA TRP A 86 -19.80 0.07 -11.25
C TRP A 86 -19.75 1.04 -10.07
N PHE A 87 -20.02 0.55 -8.90
CA PHE A 87 -19.71 1.25 -7.66
C PHE A 87 -18.73 0.40 -6.85
N ARG A 88 -17.68 1.01 -6.35
CA ARG A 88 -16.68 0.36 -5.51
C ARG A 88 -16.40 1.19 -4.28
N SER A 89 -16.34 0.53 -3.13
CA SER A 89 -15.99 1.20 -1.88
C SER A 89 -15.26 0.28 -0.92
N ARG A 90 -14.40 0.88 -0.11
CA ARG A 90 -13.75 0.22 1.01
C ARG A 90 -13.63 1.15 2.19
N LEU A 91 -14.21 0.70 3.30
CA LEU A 91 -14.11 1.35 4.60
C LEU A 91 -13.05 0.64 5.45
N ARG A 92 -12.33 1.40 6.25
CA ARG A 92 -11.39 0.91 7.25
C ARG A 92 -11.75 1.48 8.61
N MET A 93 -11.58 0.67 9.64
CA MET A 93 -11.66 1.07 11.03
C MET A 93 -10.39 0.62 11.74
N ASP A 94 -9.71 1.54 12.41
CA ASP A 94 -8.52 1.27 13.20
C ASP A 94 -8.77 1.57 14.66
N ALA A 95 -8.32 0.68 15.55
CA ALA A 95 -8.34 0.88 16.99
C ALA A 95 -7.03 0.39 17.61
N ASP A 96 -6.41 1.18 18.46
CA ASP A 96 -5.27 0.77 19.26
C ASP A 96 -5.63 0.83 20.75
N PHE A 97 -5.61 -0.32 21.40
CA PHE A 97 -5.93 -0.49 22.82
C PHE A 97 -4.68 -0.64 23.70
N GLY A 98 -3.49 -0.58 23.13
CA GLY A 98 -2.21 -0.73 23.82
C GLY A 98 -1.69 0.53 24.48
N GLN A 99 -2.30 1.66 24.21
CA GLN A 99 -1.87 2.95 24.73
C GLN A 99 -2.33 3.17 26.16
N ASP A 100 -1.45 3.69 27.00
CA ASP A 100 -1.84 4.24 28.32
C ASP A 100 -2.43 5.66 28.20
N GLY A 101 -2.89 6.20 29.34
CA GLY A 101 -3.49 7.54 29.35
C GLY A 101 -2.52 8.63 28.95
N ALA A 102 -1.23 8.50 29.28
CA ALA A 102 -0.21 9.48 28.95
C ALA A 102 0.15 9.48 27.46
N GLU A 103 0.05 8.34 26.79
CA GLU A 103 0.27 8.24 25.34
C GLU A 103 -0.90 8.78 24.53
N ARG A 104 -2.09 8.89 25.14
CA ARG A 104 -3.31 9.46 24.54
C ARG A 104 -3.51 10.92 24.81
N ASP A 105 -2.90 11.46 25.87
CA ASP A 105 -3.03 12.86 26.24
C ASP A 105 -2.13 13.73 25.36
N PRO A 106 -2.69 14.61 24.53
CA PRO A 106 -1.93 15.51 23.68
C PRO A 106 -0.97 16.43 24.44
N ASN A 107 -1.21 16.65 25.73
CA ASN A 107 -0.36 17.48 26.57
C ASN A 107 0.74 16.70 27.27
N SER A 108 0.77 15.39 27.10
CA SER A 108 1.80 14.54 27.64
C SER A 108 3.02 14.48 26.74
N GLY A 109 4.22 14.62 27.29
CA GLY A 109 5.47 14.36 26.56
C GLY A 109 5.63 12.92 26.02
N ARG A 110 4.71 12.00 26.37
CA ARG A 110 4.60 10.63 25.87
C ARG A 110 3.51 10.45 24.81
N TYR A 111 2.87 11.53 24.40
CA TYR A 111 1.82 11.46 23.41
C TYR A 111 2.31 10.85 22.08
N VAL A 112 1.54 9.91 21.54
CA VAL A 112 1.80 9.29 20.24
C VAL A 112 0.67 9.67 19.28
N PRO A 113 0.94 10.55 18.34
CA PRO A 113 -0.08 11.05 17.41
C PRO A 113 -0.68 9.96 16.53
N GLY A 114 -1.94 10.11 16.20
CA GLY A 114 -2.63 9.20 15.30
C GLY A 114 -2.98 7.84 15.89
N LEU A 115 -2.81 7.68 17.21
CA LEU A 115 -3.13 6.44 17.92
C LEU A 115 -4.30 6.58 18.89
N GLU A 116 -4.91 7.76 18.95
CA GLU A 116 -5.89 8.06 19.99
C GLU A 116 -7.23 7.36 19.80
N GLN A 117 -7.60 7.08 18.57
CA GLN A 117 -8.92 6.54 18.26
C GLN A 117 -8.94 5.67 17.02
N ALA A 118 -10.00 4.91 16.91
CA ALA A 118 -10.39 4.12 15.74
C ALA A 118 -11.31 4.92 14.83
N PRO A 119 -10.83 5.85 14.05
CA PRO A 119 -11.69 6.57 13.15
C PRO A 119 -12.14 5.65 12.02
N LEU A 120 -13.31 5.94 11.52
CA LEU A 120 -13.81 5.35 10.30
C LEU A 120 -13.14 6.05 9.13
N ASP A 121 -12.51 5.28 8.26
CA ASP A 121 -11.81 5.78 7.08
C ASP A 121 -12.45 5.22 5.80
N LEU A 122 -12.82 6.09 4.89
CA LEU A 122 -13.17 5.73 3.53
C LEU A 122 -11.90 5.64 2.69
N MET A 123 -11.33 4.44 2.53
CA MET A 123 -10.12 4.24 1.75
C MET A 123 -10.34 4.59 0.27
N TYR A 124 -11.47 4.20 -0.28
CA TYR A 124 -12.00 4.64 -1.56
C TYR A 124 -13.50 4.44 -1.63
N GLY A 125 -14.16 5.22 -2.48
CA GLY A 125 -15.59 5.11 -2.75
C GLY A 125 -15.92 5.90 -3.99
N TYR A 126 -16.10 5.21 -5.12
CA TYR A 126 -16.31 5.85 -6.41
C TYR A 126 -17.29 5.11 -7.31
N LEU A 127 -17.94 5.90 -8.15
CA LEU A 127 -18.72 5.43 -9.29
C LEU A 127 -17.83 5.43 -10.52
N GLU A 128 -17.77 4.34 -11.24
CA GLU A 128 -17.05 4.19 -12.49
C GLU A 128 -18.03 3.92 -13.64
N GLY A 129 -17.86 4.64 -14.73
CA GLY A 129 -18.60 4.42 -15.97
C GLY A 129 -17.65 4.15 -17.13
N ARG A 130 -17.96 3.16 -17.95
CA ARG A 130 -17.20 2.83 -19.16
C ARG A 130 -18.13 2.60 -20.35
N ASP A 131 -17.55 2.63 -21.53
CA ASP A 131 -18.23 2.36 -22.81
C ASP A 131 -19.39 3.33 -23.13
N PHE A 132 -19.38 4.52 -22.54
CA PHE A 132 -20.30 5.58 -22.93
C PHE A 132 -19.95 6.14 -24.31
N ALA A 133 -20.91 6.79 -24.97
CA ALA A 133 -20.75 7.36 -26.31
C ALA A 133 -20.15 6.37 -27.33
N GLY A 134 -20.62 5.11 -27.30
CA GLY A 134 -20.15 4.08 -28.23
C GLY A 134 -18.76 3.54 -27.91
N GLY A 135 -18.34 3.59 -26.64
CA GLY A 135 -17.05 3.09 -26.17
C GLY A 135 -15.93 4.14 -26.20
N LEU A 136 -16.28 5.40 -26.43
CA LEU A 136 -15.32 6.50 -26.48
C LEU A 136 -15.07 7.15 -25.12
N LEU A 137 -16.07 7.12 -24.22
CA LEU A 137 -16.03 7.87 -22.97
C LEU A 137 -16.07 6.93 -21.76
N GLY A 138 -15.15 7.14 -20.85
CA GLY A 138 -15.13 6.61 -19.49
C GLY A 138 -15.04 7.73 -18.46
N PHE A 139 -15.46 7.46 -17.23
CA PHE A 139 -15.31 8.38 -16.11
C PHE A 139 -15.22 7.67 -14.77
N ARG A 140 -14.63 8.31 -13.77
CA ARG A 140 -14.68 7.94 -12.35
C ARG A 140 -15.01 9.16 -11.50
N LEU A 141 -15.89 9.01 -10.52
CA LEU A 141 -16.36 10.09 -9.64
C LEU A 141 -16.35 9.64 -8.19
N GLY A 142 -15.72 10.40 -7.32
CA GLY A 142 -15.63 10.13 -5.88
C GLY A 142 -14.20 10.00 -5.39
N ARG A 143 -14.02 9.35 -4.23
CA ARG A 143 -12.69 9.02 -3.72
C ARG A 143 -12.13 7.85 -4.48
N GLN A 144 -11.06 8.06 -5.17
CA GLN A 144 -10.44 7.10 -6.07
C GLN A 144 -8.94 7.07 -5.93
N TYR A 145 -8.32 6.03 -6.45
CA TYR A 145 -6.87 5.90 -6.51
C TYR A 145 -6.41 5.61 -7.93
N SER A 146 -5.19 6.01 -8.21
CA SER A 146 -4.48 5.71 -9.45
C SER A 146 -3.13 5.07 -9.14
N VAL A 147 -2.70 4.16 -10.00
CA VAL A 147 -1.37 3.53 -9.94
C VAL A 147 -0.79 3.60 -11.34
N ASP A 148 0.25 4.38 -11.51
CA ASP A 148 0.96 4.52 -12.77
C ASP A 148 2.46 4.74 -12.51
N ALA A 149 3.22 5.20 -13.49
CA ALA A 149 4.64 5.52 -13.32
C ALA A 149 4.91 6.54 -12.20
N LEU A 150 3.93 7.42 -11.89
CA LEU A 150 4.03 8.38 -10.79
C LEU A 150 3.79 7.76 -9.40
N GLY A 151 3.61 6.44 -9.33
CA GLY A 151 3.33 5.70 -8.12
C GLY A 151 1.85 5.65 -7.74
N TYR A 152 1.59 5.09 -6.54
CA TYR A 152 0.24 5.09 -5.95
C TYR A 152 -0.16 6.50 -5.55
N TRP A 153 -1.41 6.86 -5.85
CA TRP A 153 -1.97 8.15 -5.51
C TRP A 153 -3.48 8.05 -5.31
N SER A 154 -4.01 8.76 -4.32
CA SER A 154 -5.43 8.80 -4.00
C SER A 154 -5.95 10.22 -3.94
N PHE A 155 -7.18 10.44 -4.41
CA PHE A 155 -7.80 11.76 -4.48
C PHE A 155 -9.33 11.70 -4.46
N ASP A 156 -9.93 12.78 -3.97
CA ASP A 156 -11.36 13.04 -4.03
C ASP A 156 -11.67 13.93 -5.22
N GLY A 157 -12.34 13.40 -6.24
CA GLY A 157 -12.57 14.17 -7.46
C GLY A 157 -13.21 13.40 -8.58
N ALA A 158 -12.93 13.90 -9.78
CA ALA A 158 -13.42 13.33 -11.03
C ALA A 158 -12.26 13.04 -11.98
N GLU A 159 -12.36 11.94 -12.69
CA GLU A 159 -11.51 11.58 -13.82
C GLU A 159 -12.38 11.30 -15.04
N VAL A 160 -11.95 11.74 -16.19
CA VAL A 160 -12.60 11.48 -17.48
C VAL A 160 -11.56 10.88 -18.43
N GLU A 161 -11.94 9.84 -19.12
CA GLU A 161 -11.13 9.17 -20.13
C GLU A 161 -11.83 9.22 -21.48
N LEU A 162 -11.09 9.58 -22.52
CA LEU A 162 -11.53 9.61 -23.91
C LEU A 162 -10.66 8.65 -24.72
N THR A 163 -11.23 7.52 -25.13
CA THR A 163 -10.56 6.53 -25.98
C THR A 163 -10.83 6.82 -27.46
N LEU A 164 -9.82 7.27 -28.17
CA LEU A 164 -9.92 7.60 -29.60
C LEU A 164 -9.77 6.33 -30.48
N PRO A 165 -10.38 6.29 -31.66
CA PRO A 165 -10.26 5.14 -32.55
C PRO A 165 -8.87 4.96 -33.14
N VAL A 166 -7.94 5.89 -32.90
CA VAL A 166 -6.55 5.90 -33.40
C VAL A 166 -5.56 5.30 -32.38
N TYR A 167 -5.99 4.36 -31.59
CA TYR A 167 -5.15 3.68 -30.56
C TYR A 167 -4.63 4.59 -29.44
N VAL A 168 -5.24 5.73 -29.21
CA VAL A 168 -4.86 6.69 -28.17
C VAL A 168 -6.01 6.87 -27.20
N ALA A 169 -5.71 6.79 -25.92
CA ALA A 169 -6.60 7.26 -24.86
C ALA A 169 -6.01 8.52 -24.21
N LEU A 170 -6.88 9.49 -23.95
CA LEU A 170 -6.58 10.70 -23.21
C LEU A 170 -7.35 10.66 -21.91
N SER A 171 -6.69 10.90 -20.79
CA SER A 171 -7.37 11.06 -19.52
C SER A 171 -7.01 12.38 -18.86
N GLY A 172 -7.93 12.89 -18.08
CA GLY A 172 -7.71 14.08 -17.26
C GLY A 172 -8.48 13.96 -15.97
N PHE A 173 -7.90 14.43 -14.88
CA PHE A 173 -8.53 14.44 -13.58
C PHE A 173 -8.36 15.79 -12.88
N ALA A 174 -9.30 16.09 -11.98
CA ALA A 174 -9.23 17.20 -11.06
C ALA A 174 -9.92 16.85 -9.75
N GLY A 175 -9.38 17.34 -8.65
CA GLY A 175 -9.90 17.08 -7.32
C GLY A 175 -8.98 17.56 -6.22
N PHE A 176 -9.00 16.85 -5.11
CA PHE A 176 -8.17 17.13 -3.93
C PHE A 176 -7.38 15.88 -3.56
N GLU A 177 -6.08 16.02 -3.36
CA GLU A 177 -5.23 14.93 -2.92
C GLU A 177 -5.71 14.38 -1.58
N GLU A 178 -5.86 13.08 -1.52
CA GLU A 178 -6.01 12.33 -0.29
C GLU A 178 -4.62 12.00 0.23
N ARG A 179 -4.21 12.64 1.32
CA ARG A 179 -2.87 12.43 1.86
C ARG A 179 -2.79 11.08 2.56
N PRO A 180 -1.87 10.18 2.12
CA PRO A 180 -1.71 8.88 2.73
C PRO A 180 -1.24 9.01 4.18
N GLY A 181 -1.72 8.14 5.00
CA GLY A 181 -1.26 8.05 6.36
C GLY A 181 -2.30 7.44 7.25
N LEU A 182 -3.23 8.01 7.69
CA LEU A 182 -4.27 7.56 8.57
C LEU A 182 -5.57 8.14 8.11
N PRO A 183 -6.57 7.73 8.78
CA PRO A 183 -7.92 7.85 8.36
C PRO A 183 -8.15 9.12 7.62
N SER A 184 -8.65 8.96 6.48
CA SER A 184 -8.78 9.98 5.47
C SER A 184 -9.58 11.18 5.87
N LEU A 185 -10.56 11.01 6.72
CA LEU A 185 -11.27 12.13 7.33
C LEU A 185 -10.35 12.99 8.20
N SER A 186 -9.11 12.54 8.40
CA SER A 186 -8.11 13.23 9.21
C SER A 186 -6.68 13.09 8.64
N SER A 187 -6.52 12.84 7.34
CA SER A 187 -5.20 12.66 6.75
C SER A 187 -4.31 13.90 6.89
N GLY A 188 -4.86 15.06 6.69
CA GLY A 188 -4.19 16.33 6.97
C GLY A 188 -3.84 16.49 8.44
N ARG A 189 -4.71 16.04 9.32
CA ARG A 189 -4.50 15.99 10.76
C ARG A 189 -3.33 15.10 11.15
N PHE A 190 -3.27 13.90 10.59
CA PHE A 190 -2.15 13.00 10.85
C PHE A 190 -0.82 13.55 10.37
N ALA A 191 -0.75 14.08 9.16
CA ALA A 191 0.48 14.66 8.61
C ALA A 191 0.98 15.82 9.47
N GLY A 192 0.08 16.65 9.99
CA GLY A 192 0.42 17.72 10.90
C GLY A 192 0.77 17.26 12.31
N GLU A 193 -0.07 16.42 12.89
CA GLU A 193 0.06 15.99 14.28
C GLU A 193 1.20 15.00 14.48
N GLY A 194 1.44 14.12 13.52
CA GLY A 194 2.49 13.10 13.60
C GLY A 194 3.89 13.65 13.79
N VAL A 195 4.16 14.80 13.24
CA VAL A 195 5.48 15.42 13.27
C VAL A 195 5.67 16.33 14.49
N TRP A 196 4.61 16.96 14.95
CA TRP A 196 4.76 18.11 15.85
C TRP A 196 4.32 17.86 17.29
N ARG A 197 3.44 16.94 17.55
CA ARG A 197 2.92 16.74 18.89
C ARG A 197 3.93 16.18 19.89
N GLY A 198 4.96 15.46 19.43
CA GLY A 198 6.04 14.98 20.28
C GLY A 198 6.92 16.06 20.93
N ASN A 199 6.89 17.30 20.42
CA ASN A 199 7.73 18.41 20.85
C ASN A 199 6.90 19.62 21.37
N ARG A 200 5.74 19.39 21.91
CA ARG A 200 4.74 20.42 22.15
C ARG A 200 4.81 21.17 23.44
N ASP A 201 5.69 20.80 24.33
CA ASP A 201 5.78 21.50 25.61
C ASP A 201 5.99 23.00 25.39
N GLY A 202 4.93 23.78 25.61
CA GLY A 202 4.95 25.24 25.50
C GLY A 202 4.59 25.85 24.14
N LEU A 203 4.12 25.07 23.14
CA LEU A 203 3.66 25.60 21.87
C LEU A 203 2.14 25.77 21.85
N GLU A 204 1.69 27.00 21.61
CA GLU A 204 0.27 27.28 21.33
C GLU A 204 -0.07 26.85 19.90
N LEU A 205 -1.17 26.11 19.73
CA LEU A 205 -1.61 25.53 18.46
C LEU A 205 -1.84 26.55 17.36
N ASP A 206 -2.28 27.70 17.70
CA ASP A 206 -2.52 28.85 16.83
C ASP A 206 -1.23 29.47 16.27
N GLN A 207 -0.07 29.17 16.85
CA GLN A 207 1.23 29.58 16.31
C GLN A 207 1.70 28.67 15.15
N TYR A 208 1.10 27.49 14.99
CA TYR A 208 1.46 26.49 13.98
C TYR A 208 0.25 25.97 13.18
N PRO A 209 -0.55 26.87 12.60
CA PRO A 209 -1.79 26.43 11.95
C PRO A 209 -1.58 25.61 10.68
N GLY A 210 -0.40 25.71 10.05
CA GLY A 210 -0.20 25.14 8.73
C GLY A 210 -0.25 23.62 8.66
N PHE A 211 0.28 22.94 9.67
CA PHE A 211 0.26 21.47 9.73
C PHE A 211 -0.98 20.91 10.43
N LEU A 212 -1.72 21.75 11.11
CA LEU A 212 -2.84 21.36 11.94
C LEU A 212 -4.18 21.83 11.40
N ASP A 213 -4.16 22.51 10.26
CA ASP A 213 -5.37 22.93 9.58
C ASP A 213 -6.04 21.73 8.92
N GLU A 214 -7.02 21.17 9.63
CA GLU A 214 -7.81 20.02 9.15
C GLU A 214 -8.64 20.37 7.91
N SER A 215 -8.88 21.64 7.65
CA SER A 215 -9.59 22.16 6.49
C SER A 215 -8.67 22.41 5.28
N ALA A 216 -7.36 22.21 5.44
CA ALA A 216 -6.41 22.46 4.37
C ALA A 216 -6.63 21.50 3.20
N LEU A 217 -7.07 22.09 2.10
CA LEU A 217 -7.26 21.38 0.84
C LEU A 217 -5.95 21.33 0.08
N ALA A 218 -5.71 20.20 -0.57
CA ALA A 218 -4.61 20.01 -1.50
C ALA A 218 -5.18 19.82 -2.92
N PRO A 219 -5.51 20.91 -3.65
CA PRO A 219 -6.01 20.81 -5.01
C PRO A 219 -5.01 20.06 -5.89
N ALA A 220 -5.52 19.14 -6.69
CA ALA A 220 -4.72 18.31 -7.55
C ALA A 220 -5.36 18.16 -8.92
N PHE A 221 -4.54 18.16 -9.95
CA PHE A 221 -4.98 17.93 -11.31
C PHE A 221 -3.89 17.26 -12.14
N GLY A 222 -4.28 16.61 -13.19
CA GLY A 222 -3.35 15.99 -14.10
C GLY A 222 -4.01 15.47 -15.37
N ALA A 223 -3.17 14.94 -16.22
CA ALA A 223 -3.59 14.38 -17.50
C ALA A 223 -2.65 13.22 -17.88
N ALA A 224 -3.16 12.31 -18.69
CA ALA A 224 -2.31 11.29 -19.29
C ALA A 224 -2.69 11.04 -20.76
N ILE A 225 -1.69 10.58 -21.50
CA ILE A 225 -1.83 10.09 -22.87
C ILE A 225 -1.34 8.64 -22.87
N GLU A 226 -2.16 7.74 -23.35
CA GLU A 226 -1.87 6.31 -23.35
C GLU A 226 -2.06 5.73 -24.74
N LEU A 227 -1.13 4.90 -25.18
CA LEU A 227 -1.30 4.08 -26.36
C LEU A 227 -2.01 2.79 -25.98
N VAL A 228 -3.21 2.61 -26.50
CA VAL A 228 -4.09 1.48 -26.18
C VAL A 228 -4.32 0.61 -27.41
N ARG A 229 -4.65 -0.68 -27.19
CA ARG A 229 -5.03 -1.64 -28.24
C ARG A 229 -3.93 -1.95 -29.26
N LEU A 230 -2.69 -1.60 -29.02
CA LEU A 230 -1.56 -2.06 -29.82
C LEU A 230 -1.16 -3.44 -29.31
N SER A 231 -1.12 -4.43 -30.19
CA SER A 231 -0.73 -5.77 -29.81
C SER A 231 0.73 -5.81 -29.36
N GLY A 232 0.94 -6.23 -28.11
CA GLY A 232 2.28 -6.39 -27.52
C GLY A 232 3.02 -5.11 -27.20
N PHE A 233 2.39 -3.92 -27.35
CA PHE A 233 3.00 -2.65 -26.93
C PHE A 233 2.01 -1.78 -26.16
N HIS A 234 2.42 -1.29 -25.02
CA HIS A 234 1.70 -0.35 -24.19
C HIS A 234 2.62 0.80 -23.79
N SER A 235 2.12 2.03 -23.77
CA SER A 235 2.90 3.19 -23.34
C SER A 235 1.98 4.26 -22.76
N LYS A 236 2.41 4.89 -21.67
CA LYS A 236 1.64 5.94 -20.99
C LYS A 236 2.58 7.07 -20.55
N LEU A 237 2.19 8.29 -20.88
CA LEU A 237 2.78 9.53 -20.36
C LEU A 237 1.77 10.17 -19.41
N SER A 238 2.16 10.39 -18.18
CA SER A 238 1.31 10.97 -17.12
C SER A 238 1.91 12.26 -16.60
N TYR A 239 1.07 13.22 -16.28
CA TYR A 239 1.41 14.45 -15.58
C TYR A 239 0.51 14.63 -14.37
N ARG A 240 1.09 15.03 -13.23
CA ARG A 240 0.35 15.33 -12.01
C ARG A 240 0.95 16.54 -11.31
N LYS A 241 0.07 17.45 -10.89
CA LYS A 241 0.42 18.56 -10.01
C LYS A 241 -0.50 18.58 -8.81
N VAL A 242 0.09 18.79 -7.63
CA VAL A 242 -0.60 18.97 -6.36
C VAL A 242 -0.18 20.32 -5.79
N GLU A 243 -1.16 21.08 -5.35
CA GLU A 243 -0.95 22.34 -4.66
C GLU A 243 -1.32 22.18 -3.18
N ASN A 244 -0.68 22.97 -2.32
CA ASN A 244 -1.01 23.04 -0.91
C ASN A 244 -1.44 24.47 -0.58
N HIS A 245 -2.63 24.61 -0.01
CA HIS A 245 -3.19 25.89 0.37
C HIS A 245 -3.15 26.13 1.89
N SER A 246 -2.67 25.15 2.68
CA SER A 246 -2.53 25.31 4.12
C SER A 246 -1.48 26.37 4.49
N ALA A 247 -1.63 26.96 5.65
CA ALA A 247 -0.57 27.81 6.20
C ALA A 247 0.64 26.96 6.61
N VAL A 248 1.83 27.43 6.40
CA VAL A 248 3.08 26.75 6.76
C VAL A 248 4.05 27.75 7.42
N LEU A 249 4.79 27.26 8.41
CA LEU A 249 5.89 28.01 9.01
C LEU A 249 7.15 27.84 8.15
N VAL A 250 7.61 28.94 7.61
CA VAL A 250 8.90 28.95 6.89
C VAL A 250 10.01 29.02 7.91
N SER A 251 10.96 28.09 7.83
CA SER A 251 12.11 28.02 8.72
C SER A 251 12.93 29.30 8.69
N PRO A 252 13.45 29.75 9.85
CA PRO A 252 14.34 30.90 9.93
C PRO A 252 15.64 30.72 9.12
N PHE A 253 16.04 29.48 8.80
CA PHE A 253 17.23 29.21 7.99
C PHE A 253 17.12 29.73 6.55
N PHE A 254 15.92 29.96 6.06
CA PHE A 254 15.67 30.49 4.73
C PHE A 254 15.27 31.97 4.75
N ASN A 255 15.35 32.64 5.92
CA ASN A 255 14.93 34.00 6.09
C ASN A 255 16.07 34.81 6.68
N GLU A 256 16.60 35.78 5.91
CA GLU A 256 17.65 36.71 6.34
C GLU A 256 17.30 37.50 7.62
N ALA A 257 16.02 37.60 7.95
CA ALA A 257 15.52 38.28 9.15
C ALA A 257 15.49 37.41 10.42
N GLY A 258 15.85 36.12 10.34
CA GLY A 258 16.02 35.24 11.51
C GLY A 258 14.76 34.89 12.29
N GLY A 259 13.57 35.17 11.76
CA GLY A 259 12.27 34.88 12.40
C GLY A 259 11.46 33.82 11.66
N LEU A 260 10.65 33.04 12.40
CA LEU A 260 9.64 32.19 11.82
C LEU A 260 8.60 33.06 11.11
N ARG A 261 8.34 32.78 9.84
CA ARG A 261 7.26 33.46 9.09
C ARG A 261 6.19 32.45 8.73
N LEU A 262 4.96 32.83 9.02
CA LEU A 262 3.79 32.11 8.53
C LEU A 262 3.55 32.50 7.07
N TYR A 263 3.71 31.54 6.16
CA TYR A 263 3.34 31.71 4.76
C TYR A 263 1.92 31.19 4.55
N ARG A 264 1.09 32.02 3.94
CA ARG A 264 -0.28 31.66 3.54
C ARG A 264 -0.42 31.90 2.06
N GLY A 265 -0.80 30.92 1.33
CA GLY A 265 -1.02 31.01 -0.12
C GLY A 265 -0.84 29.67 -0.84
N ALA A 266 -1.36 29.62 -2.03
CA ALA A 266 -1.18 28.46 -2.91
C ALA A 266 0.30 28.27 -3.24
N ARG A 267 0.78 27.06 -3.10
CA ARG A 267 2.14 26.66 -3.49
C ARG A 267 2.14 25.25 -4.04
N THR A 268 3.05 24.97 -4.94
CA THR A 268 3.24 23.62 -5.45
C THR A 268 3.75 22.72 -4.33
N SER A 269 3.04 21.64 -4.03
CA SER A 269 3.46 20.57 -3.12
C SER A 269 4.28 19.53 -3.87
N SER A 270 3.76 19.05 -5.00
CA SER A 270 4.50 18.17 -5.90
C SER A 270 4.09 18.43 -7.35
N GLU A 271 5.03 18.25 -8.28
CA GLU A 271 4.76 18.36 -9.72
C GLU A 271 5.66 17.37 -10.46
N ARG A 272 5.04 16.40 -11.14
CA ARG A 272 5.77 15.25 -11.70
C ARG A 272 5.26 14.89 -13.08
N VAL A 273 6.19 14.42 -13.92
CA VAL A 273 5.90 13.75 -15.20
C VAL A 273 6.45 12.34 -15.13
N GLY A 274 5.64 11.36 -15.49
CA GLY A 274 6.03 9.96 -15.55
C GLY A 274 5.78 9.37 -16.92
N TYR A 275 6.70 8.57 -17.38
CA TYR A 275 6.56 7.81 -18.62
C TYR A 275 6.74 6.33 -18.30
N SER A 276 5.89 5.48 -18.85
CA SER A 276 6.05 4.03 -18.82
C SER A 276 5.82 3.43 -20.19
N ALA A 277 6.54 2.38 -20.49
CA ALA A 277 6.36 1.58 -21.69
C ALA A 277 6.57 0.11 -21.40
N SER A 278 5.82 -0.75 -22.08
CA SER A 278 6.02 -2.19 -22.05
C SER A 278 5.88 -2.78 -23.44
N VAL A 279 6.70 -3.79 -23.70
CA VAL A 279 6.66 -4.59 -24.94
C VAL A 279 6.57 -6.04 -24.53
N ASP A 280 5.60 -6.76 -25.06
CA ASP A 280 5.44 -8.20 -24.91
C ASP A 280 5.57 -8.89 -26.27
N LEU A 281 6.59 -9.68 -26.41
CA LEU A 281 6.88 -10.52 -27.58
C LEU A 281 6.71 -11.99 -27.16
N PRO A 282 5.54 -12.60 -27.40
CA PRO A 282 5.13 -13.87 -26.78
C PRO A 282 6.13 -15.05 -26.93
N THR A 283 7.02 -14.99 -27.89
CA THR A 283 8.01 -16.03 -28.16
C THR A 283 9.43 -15.66 -27.75
N LEU A 284 9.70 -14.38 -27.53
CA LEU A 284 11.06 -13.88 -27.27
C LEU A 284 11.22 -13.37 -25.83
N GLY A 285 10.21 -12.73 -25.30
CA GLY A 285 10.32 -12.12 -23.98
C GLY A 285 9.45 -10.90 -23.82
N ALA A 286 9.66 -10.20 -22.71
CA ALA A 286 9.01 -8.94 -22.39
C ALA A 286 10.06 -7.90 -21.94
N ALA A 287 9.80 -6.66 -22.23
CA ALA A 287 10.58 -5.55 -21.69
C ALA A 287 9.62 -4.49 -21.13
N THR A 288 9.94 -3.96 -19.94
CA THR A 288 9.19 -2.88 -19.31
C THR A 288 10.16 -1.80 -18.86
N GLY A 289 9.71 -0.57 -18.85
CA GLY A 289 10.50 0.51 -18.32
C GLY A 289 9.64 1.70 -17.94
N HIS A 290 10.11 2.46 -16.99
CA HIS A 290 9.50 3.72 -16.61
C HIS A 290 10.56 4.74 -16.18
N ALA A 291 10.17 6.01 -16.21
CA ALA A 291 10.95 7.10 -15.66
C ALA A 291 10.01 8.18 -15.10
N VAL A 292 10.41 8.76 -13.99
CA VAL A 292 9.69 9.86 -13.33
C VAL A 292 10.65 11.04 -13.19
N TYR A 293 10.23 12.17 -13.73
CA TYR A 293 10.90 13.44 -13.54
C TYR A 293 10.09 14.30 -12.57
N ASP A 294 10.70 14.66 -11.47
CA ASP A 294 10.16 15.59 -10.50
C ASP A 294 10.45 17.01 -10.96
N LEU A 295 9.42 17.70 -11.46
CA LEU A 295 9.51 19.08 -11.98
C LEU A 295 9.74 20.09 -10.84
N PHE A 296 9.23 19.78 -9.64
CA PHE A 296 9.43 20.64 -8.46
C PHE A 296 10.87 20.61 -7.98
N ASN A 297 11.47 19.41 -7.87
CA ASN A 297 12.85 19.22 -7.45
C ASN A 297 13.84 19.27 -8.63
N GLN A 298 13.39 19.31 -9.88
CA GLN A 298 14.18 19.38 -11.11
C GLN A 298 15.18 18.22 -11.28
N LEU A 299 14.73 16.99 -10.96
CA LEU A 299 15.59 15.79 -11.05
C LEU A 299 14.78 14.58 -11.47
N VAL A 300 15.46 13.55 -11.95
CA VAL A 300 14.87 12.21 -12.11
C VAL A 300 14.78 11.58 -10.73
N SER A 301 13.55 11.27 -10.29
CA SER A 301 13.32 10.67 -8.97
C SER A 301 13.24 9.15 -9.01
N ASP A 302 12.86 8.59 -10.16
CA ASP A 302 12.70 7.16 -10.33
C ASP A 302 12.90 6.79 -11.81
N ALA A 303 13.60 5.72 -12.09
CA ALA A 303 13.69 5.15 -13.41
C ALA A 303 14.03 3.67 -13.31
N ALA A 304 13.29 2.83 -14.02
CA ALA A 304 13.57 1.41 -14.07
C ALA A 304 13.46 0.86 -15.48
N PHE A 305 14.24 -0.17 -15.73
CA PHE A 305 14.15 -1.00 -16.92
C PHE A 305 14.27 -2.46 -16.54
N ASP A 306 13.36 -3.27 -17.02
CA ASP A 306 13.31 -4.70 -16.81
C ASP A 306 13.19 -5.42 -18.15
N LEU A 307 13.98 -6.46 -18.33
CA LEU A 307 14.01 -7.31 -19.52
C LEU A 307 13.90 -8.77 -19.10
N ASP A 308 12.92 -9.49 -19.64
CA ASP A 308 12.77 -10.93 -19.53
C ASP A 308 12.88 -11.58 -20.91
N LEU A 309 13.78 -12.55 -21.05
CA LEU A 309 14.00 -13.32 -22.27
C LEU A 309 13.58 -14.78 -22.07
N TYR A 310 12.73 -15.30 -22.92
CA TYR A 310 12.28 -16.69 -22.92
C TYR A 310 13.29 -17.56 -23.67
N ALA A 311 14.39 -17.94 -23.01
CA ALA A 311 15.43 -18.76 -23.60
C ALA A 311 14.91 -20.15 -24.02
N SER A 312 13.89 -20.67 -23.33
CA SER A 312 13.10 -21.83 -23.72
C SER A 312 11.72 -21.79 -23.06
N SER A 313 10.89 -22.78 -23.34
CA SER A 313 9.58 -22.93 -22.70
C SER A 313 9.64 -23.13 -21.17
N SER A 314 10.82 -23.27 -20.61
CA SER A 314 11.05 -23.57 -19.19
C SER A 314 12.14 -22.70 -18.56
N LEU A 315 12.90 -21.97 -19.35
CA LEU A 315 14.03 -21.17 -18.89
C LEU A 315 13.85 -19.71 -19.31
N ASN A 316 13.78 -18.82 -18.31
CA ASN A 316 13.77 -17.38 -18.51
C ASN A 316 15.06 -16.77 -17.96
N LEU A 317 15.58 -15.80 -18.68
CA LEU A 317 16.70 -14.96 -18.27
C LEU A 317 16.18 -13.54 -18.11
N GLY A 318 16.47 -12.91 -17.00
CA GLY A 318 16.04 -11.54 -16.73
C GLY A 318 17.22 -10.64 -16.39
N ALA A 319 17.05 -9.35 -16.67
CA ALA A 319 17.95 -8.31 -16.22
C ALA A 319 17.15 -7.06 -15.88
N SER A 320 17.49 -6.38 -14.78
CA SER A 320 16.87 -5.13 -14.40
C SER A 320 17.92 -4.09 -14.00
N VAL A 321 17.57 -2.84 -14.21
CA VAL A 321 18.29 -1.68 -13.67
C VAL A 321 17.26 -0.71 -13.13
N ASP A 322 17.43 -0.34 -11.87
CA ASP A 322 16.54 0.58 -11.17
C ASP A 322 17.38 1.74 -10.62
N TYR A 323 16.92 2.96 -10.82
CA TYR A 323 17.44 4.17 -10.20
C TYR A 323 16.33 4.79 -9.33
N TYR A 324 16.66 5.13 -8.12
CA TYR A 324 15.74 5.78 -7.20
C TYR A 324 16.45 6.90 -6.43
N TYR A 325 15.83 8.08 -6.46
CA TYR A 325 16.23 9.23 -5.63
C TYR A 325 15.02 9.66 -4.80
N PRO A 326 15.09 9.61 -3.46
CA PRO A 326 13.96 9.98 -2.60
C PRO A 326 13.59 11.45 -2.81
N THR A 327 12.34 11.70 -3.15
CA THR A 327 11.75 13.05 -3.22
C THR A 327 10.52 13.11 -2.35
N PHE A 328 10.28 14.25 -1.74
CA PHE A 328 9.18 14.48 -0.82
C PHE A 328 8.40 15.71 -1.25
N ASP A 329 7.18 15.84 -0.77
CA ASP A 329 6.35 17.03 -0.99
C ASP A 329 7.05 18.28 -0.50
N GLY A 330 6.84 19.43 -1.16
CA GLY A 330 7.55 20.66 -0.91
C GLY A 330 7.55 21.18 0.53
N ASP A 331 6.51 20.79 1.29
CA ASP A 331 6.38 21.16 2.71
C ASP A 331 6.93 20.09 3.67
N SER A 332 7.49 19.02 3.16
CA SER A 332 8.00 17.93 3.99
C SER A 332 9.27 18.33 4.72
N ILE A 333 9.32 18.03 6.02
CA ILE A 333 10.56 18.18 6.82
C ILE A 333 11.69 17.26 6.30
N PHE A 334 11.35 16.19 5.60
CA PHE A 334 12.34 15.28 5.05
C PHE A 334 13.20 15.94 3.98
N ASN A 335 12.75 17.02 3.34
CA ASN A 335 13.57 17.82 2.41
C ASN A 335 14.79 18.49 3.08
N TRP A 336 14.82 18.52 4.42
CA TRP A 336 15.97 19.10 5.16
C TRP A 336 17.09 18.09 5.43
N PHE A 337 16.85 16.81 5.13
CA PHE A 337 17.85 15.77 5.32
C PHE A 337 18.59 15.53 3.99
N THR A 338 19.82 15.10 4.10
CA THR A 338 20.57 14.68 2.92
C THR A 338 19.98 13.39 2.38
N HIS A 339 19.58 13.41 1.11
CA HIS A 339 19.09 12.24 0.40
C HIS A 339 20.20 11.63 -0.42
N ARG A 340 20.15 10.33 -0.62
CA ARG A 340 21.07 9.59 -1.45
C ARG A 340 20.29 8.88 -2.54
N GLY A 341 20.71 9.10 -3.77
CA GLY A 341 20.26 8.29 -4.88
C GLY A 341 20.89 6.90 -4.81
N MET A 342 20.15 5.92 -5.30
CA MET A 342 20.64 4.56 -5.42
C MET A 342 20.33 4.00 -6.80
N THR A 343 21.26 3.21 -7.32
CA THR A 343 21.08 2.44 -8.55
C THR A 343 21.28 0.97 -8.24
N THR A 344 20.35 0.13 -8.64
CA THR A 344 20.44 -1.33 -8.51
C THR A 344 20.47 -1.94 -9.90
N ALA A 345 21.42 -2.84 -10.17
CA ALA A 345 21.39 -3.67 -11.36
C ALA A 345 21.42 -5.15 -10.98
N GLU A 346 20.52 -5.94 -11.54
CA GLU A 346 20.31 -7.33 -11.18
C GLU A 346 20.16 -8.20 -12.42
N GLY A 347 20.76 -9.39 -12.38
CA GLY A 347 20.55 -10.48 -13.34
C GLY A 347 19.75 -11.60 -12.69
N ARG A 348 18.82 -12.20 -13.43
CA ARG A 348 17.91 -13.25 -12.95
C ARG A 348 17.93 -14.45 -13.90
N ILE A 349 17.81 -15.64 -13.32
CA ILE A 349 17.62 -16.88 -14.05
C ILE A 349 16.47 -17.61 -13.36
N SER A 350 15.44 -18.00 -14.12
CA SER A 350 14.33 -18.79 -13.60
C SER A 350 14.06 -20.00 -14.47
N TYR A 351 13.89 -21.14 -13.81
CA TYR A 351 13.58 -22.42 -14.44
C TYR A 351 12.23 -22.93 -13.93
N VAL A 352 11.24 -22.93 -14.82
CA VAL A 352 9.86 -23.35 -14.52
C VAL A 352 9.44 -24.39 -15.58
N PRO A 353 9.69 -25.68 -15.36
CA PRO A 353 9.39 -26.71 -16.35
C PRO A 353 7.87 -26.91 -16.48
N ARG A 354 7.40 -27.08 -17.70
CA ARG A 354 5.96 -27.32 -17.99
C ARG A 354 5.39 -28.57 -17.30
N ARG A 355 6.21 -29.60 -17.07
CA ARG A 355 5.84 -30.90 -16.48
C ARG A 355 6.82 -31.34 -15.41
N GLY A 356 7.32 -30.48 -14.62
CA GLY A 356 8.25 -30.81 -13.52
C GLY A 356 7.67 -30.39 -12.17
N PRO A 357 8.06 -31.04 -11.09
CA PRO A 357 7.67 -30.66 -9.75
C PRO A 357 8.48 -29.47 -9.19
N PHE A 358 9.56 -29.08 -9.86
CA PHE A 358 10.49 -28.07 -9.36
C PHE A 358 10.41 -26.78 -10.14
N ASP A 359 10.33 -25.65 -9.41
CA ASP A 359 10.61 -24.31 -9.92
C ASP A 359 11.86 -23.81 -9.18
N LEU A 360 12.77 -23.16 -9.90
CA LEU A 360 13.99 -22.57 -9.35
C LEU A 360 14.16 -21.16 -9.89
N ALA A 361 14.56 -20.22 -9.03
CA ALA A 361 14.96 -18.90 -9.44
C ALA A 361 16.22 -18.47 -8.68
N LEU A 362 17.13 -17.82 -9.39
CA LEU A 362 18.35 -17.24 -8.86
C LEU A 362 18.44 -15.81 -9.35
N SER A 363 18.82 -14.89 -8.48
CA SER A 363 19.20 -13.56 -8.89
C SER A 363 20.43 -13.07 -8.15
N SER A 364 21.17 -12.17 -8.78
CA SER A 364 22.31 -11.49 -8.17
C SER A 364 22.46 -10.13 -8.78
N GLY A 365 22.85 -9.16 -7.94
CA GLY A 365 22.97 -7.77 -8.35
C GLY A 365 23.93 -6.98 -7.50
N LEU A 366 24.09 -5.74 -7.92
CA LEU A 366 24.85 -4.71 -7.22
C LEU A 366 23.95 -3.49 -7.02
N ARG A 367 24.06 -2.87 -5.86
CA ARG A 367 23.45 -1.57 -5.57
C ARG A 367 24.55 -0.56 -5.30
N TRP A 368 24.46 0.56 -5.96
CA TRP A 368 25.37 1.70 -5.78
C TRP A 368 24.61 2.88 -5.20
N PHE A 369 25.25 3.59 -4.32
CA PHE A 369 24.77 4.85 -3.76
C PHE A 369 25.60 6.02 -4.27
N ASP A 370 25.04 7.21 -4.27
CA ASP A 370 25.73 8.42 -4.76
C ASP A 370 27.05 8.72 -4.03
N ASP A 371 27.22 8.25 -2.80
CA ASP A 371 28.45 8.37 -2.02
C ASP A 371 29.51 7.28 -2.34
N GLN A 372 29.28 6.51 -3.40
CA GLN A 372 30.11 5.41 -3.89
C GLN A 372 30.09 4.15 -3.02
N SER A 373 29.30 4.11 -1.95
CA SER A 373 29.07 2.87 -1.21
C SER A 373 28.36 1.82 -2.09
N ARG A 374 28.58 0.54 -1.81
CA ARG A 374 28.09 -0.56 -2.64
C ARG A 374 27.59 -1.71 -1.78
N ASP A 375 26.49 -2.29 -2.23
CA ASP A 375 25.97 -3.54 -1.67
C ASP A 375 25.88 -4.61 -2.76
N VAL A 376 26.12 -5.85 -2.37
CA VAL A 376 25.94 -7.04 -3.19
C VAL A 376 24.63 -7.69 -2.77
N LEU A 377 23.80 -8.04 -3.75
CA LEU A 377 22.51 -8.68 -3.58
C LEU A 377 22.59 -10.10 -4.17
N ALA A 378 22.03 -11.07 -3.49
CA ALA A 378 21.90 -12.42 -4.01
C ALA A 378 20.62 -13.06 -3.45
N ASN A 379 19.80 -13.65 -4.33
CA ASN A 379 18.59 -14.33 -3.95
C ASN A 379 18.54 -15.70 -4.63
N ALA A 380 18.05 -16.70 -3.92
CA ALA A 380 17.78 -18.01 -4.46
C ALA A 380 16.43 -18.50 -3.96
N SER A 381 15.56 -18.94 -4.85
CA SER A 381 14.30 -19.57 -4.46
C SER A 381 14.08 -20.87 -5.17
N GLY A 382 13.45 -21.80 -4.48
CA GLY A 382 13.09 -23.11 -5.02
C GLY A 382 11.73 -23.53 -4.52
N ARG A 383 10.91 -24.13 -5.40
CA ARG A 383 9.63 -24.71 -5.04
C ARG A 383 9.53 -26.13 -5.55
N TYR A 384 9.12 -27.02 -4.68
CA TYR A 384 8.76 -28.39 -5.01
C TYR A 384 7.26 -28.60 -4.85
N ARG A 385 6.61 -29.09 -5.91
CA ARG A 385 5.16 -29.41 -5.92
C ARG A 385 4.97 -30.91 -5.79
N PHE A 386 4.08 -31.31 -4.90
CA PHE A 386 3.72 -32.71 -4.67
C PHE A 386 2.21 -32.86 -4.52
N GLY A 387 1.57 -33.54 -5.46
CA GLY A 387 0.12 -33.72 -5.42
C GLY A 387 -0.62 -32.41 -5.10
N PRO A 388 -1.37 -32.32 -3.98
CA PRO A 388 -2.12 -31.13 -3.61
C PRO A 388 -1.31 -30.08 -2.82
N GLY A 389 0.02 -30.22 -2.74
CA GLY A 389 0.85 -29.34 -1.92
C GLY A 389 2.10 -28.83 -2.58
N SER A 390 2.81 -27.96 -1.89
CA SER A 390 4.13 -27.46 -2.27
C SER A 390 4.97 -27.12 -1.05
N VAL A 391 6.29 -27.23 -1.20
CA VAL A 391 7.29 -26.65 -0.29
C VAL A 391 8.12 -25.66 -1.10
N ALA A 392 8.32 -24.47 -0.55
CA ALA A 392 9.20 -23.45 -1.11
C ALA A 392 10.32 -23.13 -0.10
N LEU A 393 11.52 -22.89 -0.63
CA LEU A 393 12.70 -22.41 0.07
C LEU A 393 13.08 -21.07 -0.56
N ASP A 394 13.29 -20.05 0.25
CA ASP A 394 13.75 -18.73 -0.17
C ASP A 394 15.01 -18.39 0.63
N LEU A 395 16.07 -17.96 -0.04
CA LEU A 395 17.34 -17.52 0.54
C LEU A 395 17.64 -16.11 0.01
N GLU A 396 18.10 -15.24 0.89
CA GLU A 396 18.41 -13.85 0.58
C GLU A 396 19.71 -13.45 1.27
N ALA A 397 20.56 -12.76 0.53
CA ALA A 397 21.77 -12.14 1.06
C ALA A 397 21.93 -10.74 0.47
N GLU A 398 22.07 -9.76 1.33
CA GLU A 398 22.45 -8.39 1.03
C GLU A 398 23.60 -8.04 1.95
N THR A 399 24.73 -7.57 1.39
CA THR A 399 25.91 -7.22 2.17
C THR A 399 26.67 -6.09 1.51
N GLY A 400 27.11 -5.14 2.30
CA GLY A 400 27.86 -3.98 1.83
C GLY A 400 28.25 -3.02 2.93
N GLU A 401 28.55 -1.80 2.55
CA GLU A 401 29.05 -0.77 3.46
C GLU A 401 27.94 -0.21 4.39
N ILE A 402 26.68 -0.38 4.01
CA ILE A 402 25.52 0.13 4.76
C ILE A 402 25.03 -0.90 5.80
N GLY A 403 25.49 -2.13 5.68
CA GLY A 403 25.12 -3.21 6.59
C GLY A 403 25.02 -4.56 5.90
N HIS A 404 24.46 -5.53 6.59
CA HIS A 404 24.14 -6.81 5.98
C HIS A 404 22.75 -7.32 6.40
N ARG A 405 22.18 -8.14 5.54
CA ARG A 405 20.98 -8.93 5.81
C ARG A 405 21.13 -10.28 5.11
N VAL A 406 21.20 -11.34 5.89
CA VAL A 406 21.35 -12.70 5.37
C VAL A 406 20.34 -13.60 6.04
N GLY A 407 19.66 -14.42 5.26
CA GLY A 407 18.70 -15.34 5.82
C GLY A 407 17.88 -16.08 4.80
N GLY A 408 16.78 -16.63 5.25
CA GLY A 408 15.87 -17.35 4.38
C GLY A 408 14.69 -17.93 5.13
N GLY A 409 13.83 -18.60 4.38
CA GLY A 409 12.61 -19.18 4.90
C GLY A 409 12.17 -20.41 4.14
N VAL A 410 11.38 -21.22 4.81
CA VAL A 410 10.70 -22.38 4.26
C VAL A 410 9.21 -22.18 4.40
N THR A 411 8.48 -22.36 3.32
CA THR A 411 7.01 -22.27 3.29
C THR A 411 6.42 -23.55 2.74
N THR A 412 5.50 -24.15 3.47
CA THR A 412 4.72 -25.31 3.05
C THR A 412 3.25 -24.92 2.90
N ARG A 413 2.67 -25.25 1.77
CA ARG A 413 1.23 -25.08 1.51
C ARG A 413 0.63 -26.41 1.10
N ARG A 414 -0.56 -26.72 1.62
CA ARG A 414 -1.31 -27.91 1.26
C ARG A 414 -2.79 -27.58 1.11
N VAL A 415 -3.41 -28.20 0.11
CA VAL A 415 -4.84 -28.07 -0.21
C VAL A 415 -5.50 -29.44 0.00
N PHE A 416 -6.67 -29.48 0.60
CA PHE A 416 -7.40 -30.68 0.96
C PHE A 416 -8.82 -30.64 0.37
N GLU A 417 -9.42 -31.80 0.26
CA GLU A 417 -10.83 -32.00 -0.18
C GLU A 417 -11.18 -31.19 -1.45
N GLY A 418 -10.36 -31.31 -2.49
CA GLY A 418 -10.61 -30.63 -3.76
C GLY A 418 -10.57 -29.10 -3.70
N GLY A 419 -9.90 -28.53 -2.70
CA GLY A 419 -9.78 -27.08 -2.54
C GLY A 419 -10.67 -26.47 -1.46
N ARG A 420 -11.40 -27.29 -0.71
CA ARG A 420 -12.26 -26.82 0.38
C ARG A 420 -11.47 -26.29 1.57
N TYR A 421 -10.36 -26.92 1.89
CA TYR A 421 -9.46 -26.47 2.95
C TYR A 421 -8.06 -26.21 2.39
N ASP A 422 -7.38 -25.22 2.91
CA ASP A 422 -5.96 -25.00 2.67
C ASP A 422 -5.22 -24.69 3.97
N THR A 423 -3.94 -25.07 4.02
CA THR A 423 -3.06 -24.76 5.14
C THR A 423 -1.75 -24.17 4.63
N LEU A 424 -1.19 -23.26 5.41
CA LEU A 424 0.10 -22.64 5.19
C LEU A 424 0.91 -22.76 6.48
N VAL A 425 2.16 -23.20 6.35
CA VAL A 425 3.15 -23.14 7.43
C VAL A 425 4.42 -22.54 6.86
N SER A 426 4.92 -21.49 7.49
CA SER A 426 6.16 -20.85 7.11
C SER A 426 7.04 -20.60 8.31
N ALA A 427 8.34 -20.72 8.14
CA ALA A 427 9.35 -20.33 9.11
C ALA A 427 10.49 -19.63 8.39
N SER A 428 10.96 -18.51 8.93
CA SER A 428 12.11 -17.78 8.39
C SER A 428 13.03 -17.29 9.49
N ALA A 429 14.29 -17.14 9.15
CA ALA A 429 15.31 -16.57 10.00
C ALA A 429 16.20 -15.62 9.18
N TYR A 430 16.43 -14.43 9.72
CA TYR A 430 17.29 -13.42 9.12
C TYR A 430 18.23 -12.86 10.18
N ASP A 431 19.50 -12.80 9.84
CA ASP A 431 20.50 -12.04 10.56
C ASP A 431 20.76 -10.73 9.82
N TRP A 432 20.78 -9.63 10.55
CA TRP A 432 20.92 -8.30 9.96
C TRP A 432 21.64 -7.35 10.91
N ASP A 433 22.39 -6.43 10.34
CA ASP A 433 22.91 -5.27 11.03
C ASP A 433 22.70 -4.00 10.20
N ASP A 434 22.85 -2.88 10.86
CA ASP A 434 22.74 -1.55 10.27
C ASP A 434 24.03 -0.79 10.59
N ALA A 435 24.83 -0.50 9.56
CA ALA A 435 26.11 0.20 9.74
C ALA A 435 25.94 1.59 10.37
N LEU A 436 24.80 2.26 10.14
CA LEU A 436 24.44 3.52 10.79
C LEU A 436 24.08 3.34 12.27
N ARG A 437 23.73 2.11 12.67
CA ARG A 437 23.31 1.75 14.01
C ARG A 437 23.86 0.41 14.44
N PRO A 438 25.19 0.26 14.59
CA PRO A 438 25.81 -1.05 14.80
C PRO A 438 25.37 -1.75 16.11
N SER A 439 24.83 -1.00 17.08
CA SER A 439 24.21 -1.59 18.29
C SER A 439 22.87 -2.30 18.02
N ARG A 440 22.36 -2.26 16.80
CA ARG A 440 21.04 -2.79 16.41
C ARG A 440 21.12 -4.04 15.54
N SER A 441 22.25 -4.70 15.44
CA SER A 441 22.33 -6.02 14.84
C SER A 441 21.38 -6.99 15.55
N ALA A 442 20.66 -7.82 14.85
CA ALA A 442 19.74 -8.78 15.43
C ALA A 442 19.43 -9.94 14.49
N THR A 443 19.25 -11.11 15.07
CA THR A 443 18.62 -12.23 14.36
C THR A 443 17.11 -12.18 14.60
N SER A 444 16.34 -12.24 13.53
CA SER A 444 14.87 -12.29 13.56
C SER A 444 14.38 -13.67 13.16
N PHE A 445 13.43 -14.19 13.91
CA PHE A 445 12.72 -15.43 13.58
C PHE A 445 11.25 -15.10 13.36
N THR A 446 10.67 -15.62 12.29
CA THR A 446 9.24 -15.44 12.01
C THR A 446 8.62 -16.79 11.70
N TYR A 447 7.48 -17.06 12.31
CA TYR A 447 6.64 -18.23 12.06
C TYR A 447 5.27 -17.77 11.60
N VAL A 448 4.75 -18.42 10.56
CA VAL A 448 3.39 -18.16 10.04
C VAL A 448 2.63 -19.48 10.00
N LEU A 449 1.42 -19.47 10.56
CA LEU A 449 0.46 -20.55 10.45
C LEU A 449 -0.80 -20.01 9.80
N GLY A 450 -1.21 -20.58 8.69
CA GLY A 450 -2.39 -20.19 7.96
C GLY A 450 -3.35 -21.36 7.74
N ALA A 451 -4.64 -21.07 7.74
CA ALA A 451 -5.69 -21.99 7.37
C ALA A 451 -6.76 -21.28 6.58
N GLY A 452 -7.29 -21.91 5.55
CA GLY A 452 -8.38 -21.41 4.75
C GLY A 452 -9.52 -22.43 4.63
N LEU A 453 -10.73 -21.94 4.63
CA LEU A 453 -11.96 -22.71 4.42
C LEU A 453 -12.80 -22.06 3.33
N ARG A 454 -13.27 -22.84 2.39
CA ARG A 454 -14.32 -22.47 1.43
C ARG A 454 -15.62 -23.15 1.84
N PRO A 455 -16.56 -22.42 2.45
CA PRO A 455 -17.83 -23.00 2.88
C PRO A 455 -18.66 -23.45 1.70
N GLY A 456 -19.37 -24.57 1.87
CA GLY A 456 -19.94 -25.36 0.78
C GLY A 456 -21.37 -25.15 0.28
N PRO A 457 -22.25 -24.27 0.80
CA PRO A 457 -23.51 -24.00 0.13
C PRO A 457 -23.30 -23.20 -1.16
N GLU A 458 -24.14 -23.43 -2.18
CA GLU A 458 -23.95 -22.81 -3.51
C GLU A 458 -23.84 -21.29 -3.48
N PHE A 459 -24.57 -20.59 -2.60
CA PHE A 459 -24.48 -19.14 -2.45
C PHE A 459 -23.19 -18.66 -1.72
N LEU A 460 -22.54 -19.54 -0.94
CA LEU A 460 -21.24 -19.33 -0.31
C LEU A 460 -20.09 -20.06 -1.03
N SER A 461 -20.39 -20.74 -2.14
CA SER A 461 -19.39 -21.52 -2.88
C SER A 461 -18.22 -20.67 -3.41
N ARG A 462 -18.42 -19.37 -3.54
CA ARG A 462 -17.40 -18.38 -3.90
C ARG A 462 -16.82 -17.63 -2.69
N GLY A 463 -17.26 -17.97 -1.48
CA GLY A 463 -16.73 -17.40 -0.25
C GLY A 463 -15.42 -18.08 0.18
N ARG A 464 -14.59 -17.36 0.90
CA ARG A 464 -13.40 -17.87 1.58
C ARG A 464 -13.31 -17.26 2.97
N LEU A 465 -13.14 -18.11 3.96
CA LEU A 465 -12.72 -17.70 5.30
C LEU A 465 -11.25 -18.07 5.45
N GLY A 466 -10.40 -17.10 5.72
CA GLY A 466 -8.97 -17.28 5.96
C GLY A 466 -8.61 -16.92 7.39
N PHE A 467 -7.69 -17.65 7.95
CA PHE A 467 -7.04 -17.36 9.22
C PHE A 467 -5.53 -17.44 9.02
N GLU A 468 -4.80 -16.46 9.51
CA GLU A 468 -3.35 -16.47 9.53
C GLU A 468 -2.86 -15.94 10.87
N TRP A 469 -1.91 -16.63 11.46
CA TRP A 469 -1.20 -16.21 12.65
C TRP A 469 0.28 -16.11 12.36
N GLU A 470 0.86 -14.97 12.67
CA GLU A 470 2.28 -14.68 12.52
C GLU A 470 2.88 -14.36 13.88
N GLN A 471 4.03 -14.92 14.14
CA GLN A 471 4.86 -14.56 15.29
C GLN A 471 6.27 -14.22 14.84
N THR A 472 6.70 -13.00 15.12
CA THR A 472 8.08 -12.54 14.91
C THR A 472 8.75 -12.31 16.25
N MET A 473 9.98 -12.79 16.38
CA MET A 473 10.81 -12.63 17.57
C MET A 473 12.15 -12.04 17.17
N ASN A 474 12.54 -10.97 17.81
CA ASN A 474 13.90 -10.44 17.76
C ASN A 474 14.13 -9.54 18.98
N ARG A 475 15.39 -9.16 19.22
CA ARG A 475 15.73 -8.35 20.40
C ARG A 475 15.20 -6.91 20.37
N LEU A 476 14.79 -6.39 19.20
CA LEU A 476 14.29 -5.01 19.08
C LEU A 476 12.80 -4.91 19.39
N VAL A 477 12.02 -5.87 18.92
CA VAL A 477 10.56 -5.91 19.13
C VAL A 477 10.17 -6.90 20.23
N GLY A 478 11.14 -7.65 20.80
CA GLY A 478 10.85 -8.75 21.68
C GLY A 478 10.02 -9.82 20.97
N GLN A 479 8.70 -9.75 21.12
CA GLN A 479 7.74 -10.59 20.40
C GLN A 479 6.68 -9.74 19.74
N ARG A 480 6.40 -10.01 18.48
CA ARG A 480 5.29 -9.46 17.73
C ARG A 480 4.36 -10.58 17.31
N PHE A 481 3.09 -10.43 17.62
CA PHE A 481 2.02 -11.30 17.13
C PHE A 481 1.17 -10.52 16.14
N ARG A 482 0.80 -11.19 15.08
CA ARG A 482 -0.20 -10.71 14.14
C ARG A 482 -1.19 -11.83 13.87
N MET A 483 -2.45 -11.52 13.92
CA MET A 483 -3.53 -12.42 13.54
C MET A 483 -4.35 -11.75 12.46
N LEU A 484 -4.50 -12.40 11.33
CA LEU A 484 -5.31 -11.94 10.22
C LEU A 484 -6.47 -12.91 10.01
N VAL A 485 -7.67 -12.39 10.04
CA VAL A 485 -8.89 -13.11 9.65
C VAL A 485 -9.46 -12.43 8.41
N THR A 486 -9.64 -13.17 7.36
CA THR A 486 -10.24 -12.66 6.12
C THR A 486 -11.54 -13.40 5.81
N LEU A 487 -12.54 -12.67 5.41
CA LEU A 487 -13.80 -13.22 4.92
C LEU A 487 -14.11 -12.56 3.58
N ASP A 488 -14.00 -13.32 2.52
CA ASP A 488 -14.38 -12.89 1.18
C ASP A 488 -15.73 -13.57 0.85
N LEU A 489 -16.72 -12.79 0.51
CA LEU A 489 -18.03 -13.28 0.10
C LEU A 489 -18.41 -12.62 -1.22
N THR A 490 -18.74 -13.42 -2.21
CA THR A 490 -19.37 -12.94 -3.43
C THR A 490 -20.82 -13.39 -3.43
N VAL A 491 -21.73 -12.43 -3.38
CA VAL A 491 -23.17 -12.67 -3.49
C VAL A 491 -23.54 -12.34 -4.93
N LEU A 492 -23.87 -13.38 -5.68
CA LEU A 492 -24.42 -13.23 -7.03
C LEU A 492 -25.95 -13.16 -6.91
N LYS A 493 -26.54 -12.20 -7.56
CA LYS A 493 -27.98 -12.14 -7.76
C LYS A 493 -28.34 -12.14 -9.24
#